data_6013d9528d608445cf21d7e98f1caf08
#
_entry.id   6013d9528d608445cf21d7e98f1caf08
#
_cell.length_a   1.000
_cell.length_b   1.000
_cell.length_c   1.000
_cell.angle_alpha   90.00
_cell.angle_beta   90.00
_cell.angle_gamma   90.00
#
_symmetry.space_group_name_H-M   'P 1'
#
loop_
_entity.id
_entity.type
_entity.pdbx_description
1 polymer ?
#
loop_
_entity_poly.entity_id
_entity_poly.type
_entity_poly.pdbx_seq_one_letter_code
_entity_poly.pdbx_strand_id
1 'polypeptide(L)'
;MEADEGKNSIKEIQLDKQRDVIKKVISWLREERLEPQEITHLRKDASYYGVVISSETEKTEQPERQRREAFHVFFPIHRLDSLSISEIIILDLQSQKSYTSLAAKPNGILEQNRFYFDLKLALLQMNVFFTTKKNIQELQSVEIYKVLFFDGLTKDSLFDAINTVHNSIEIARIKTGLLRDGVLLSKSSQPEEDNNKDLK
;
A
#
# COMPACT_ATOMS: atom_id res chain seq x y z
N MET A 1 -36.37 -23.77 -12.02
CA MET A 1 -35.49 -24.51 -11.10
C MET A 1 -34.11 -24.78 -11.69
N GLU A 2 -33.96 -25.04 -12.99
CA GLU A 2 -32.62 -25.35 -13.62
C GLU A 2 -31.59 -24.20 -13.64
N ALA A 3 -32.02 -22.94 -13.54
CA ALA A 3 -31.06 -21.81 -13.58
C ALA A 3 -30.29 -21.59 -12.26
N ASP A 4 -30.73 -22.20 -11.17
CA ASP A 4 -30.11 -22.03 -9.84
C ASP A 4 -29.06 -23.14 -9.58
N GLU A 5 -29.23 -24.32 -10.14
CA GLU A 5 -28.25 -25.42 -10.05
C GLU A 5 -26.95 -25.11 -10.81
N GLY A 6 -27.06 -24.47 -11.98
CA GLY A 6 -25.89 -24.06 -12.77
C GLY A 6 -25.04 -23.00 -12.10
N LYS A 7 -25.64 -22.05 -11.39
CA LYS A 7 -24.92 -21.00 -10.66
C LYS A 7 -24.15 -21.54 -9.44
N ASN A 8 -24.71 -22.52 -8.76
CA ASN A 8 -24.05 -23.15 -7.61
C ASN A 8 -22.84 -23.96 -8.04
N SER A 9 -22.95 -24.72 -9.17
CA SER A 9 -21.84 -25.50 -9.73
C SER A 9 -20.66 -24.62 -10.18
N ILE A 10 -20.91 -23.47 -10.82
CA ILE A 10 -19.87 -22.53 -11.25
C ILE A 10 -19.15 -21.92 -10.04
N LYS A 11 -19.90 -21.58 -9.00
CA LYS A 11 -19.35 -21.01 -7.78
C LYS A 11 -18.48 -22.00 -7.00
N GLU A 12 -18.85 -23.28 -6.96
CA GLU A 12 -18.03 -24.32 -6.35
C GLU A 12 -16.72 -24.54 -7.11
N ILE A 13 -16.75 -24.60 -8.43
CA ILE A 13 -15.55 -24.73 -9.28
C ILE A 13 -14.60 -23.54 -9.05
N GLN A 14 -15.13 -22.34 -8.93
CA GLN A 14 -14.31 -21.15 -8.67
C GLN A 14 -13.70 -21.16 -7.26
N LEU A 15 -14.41 -21.65 -6.26
CA LEU A 15 -13.90 -21.80 -4.89
C LEU A 15 -12.77 -22.84 -4.82
N ASP A 16 -12.89 -23.95 -5.54
CA ASP A 16 -11.84 -24.95 -5.60
C ASP A 16 -10.59 -24.43 -6.32
N LYS A 17 -10.77 -23.71 -7.44
CA LYS A 17 -9.67 -23.01 -8.12
C LYS A 17 -8.97 -22.02 -7.17
N GLN A 18 -9.73 -21.25 -6.39
CA GLN A 18 -9.18 -20.32 -5.42
C GLN A 18 -8.37 -21.04 -4.33
N ARG A 19 -8.87 -22.17 -3.79
CA ARG A 19 -8.16 -22.98 -2.79
C ARG A 19 -6.83 -23.51 -3.32
N ASP A 20 -6.79 -23.95 -4.56
CA ASP A 20 -5.55 -24.44 -5.18
C ASP A 20 -4.55 -23.30 -5.42
N VAL A 21 -5.02 -22.14 -5.83
CA VAL A 21 -4.17 -20.93 -5.94
C VAL A 21 -3.62 -20.52 -4.58
N ILE A 22 -4.42 -20.54 -3.51
CA ILE A 22 -3.96 -20.25 -2.15
C ILE A 22 -2.82 -21.19 -1.76
N LYS A 23 -2.98 -22.50 -1.94
CA LYS A 23 -1.92 -23.48 -1.64
C LYS A 23 -0.65 -23.21 -2.41
N LYS A 24 -0.77 -22.88 -3.69
CA LYS A 24 0.33 -22.58 -4.58
C LYS A 24 1.09 -21.32 -4.16
N VAL A 25 0.38 -20.26 -3.85
CA VAL A 25 0.97 -19.00 -3.34
C VAL A 25 1.69 -19.24 -2.03
N ILE A 26 1.08 -19.97 -1.09
CA ILE A 26 1.72 -20.32 0.19
C ILE A 26 3.01 -21.12 -0.04
N SER A 27 3.01 -22.08 -0.98
CA SER A 27 4.23 -22.84 -1.34
C SER A 27 5.32 -21.93 -1.85
N TRP A 28 5.02 -21.03 -2.78
CA TRP A 28 5.99 -20.09 -3.33
C TRP A 28 6.59 -19.15 -2.27
N LEU A 29 5.73 -18.64 -1.34
CA LEU A 29 6.22 -17.80 -0.25
C LEU A 29 7.20 -18.58 0.67
N ARG A 30 6.88 -19.83 0.99
CA ARG A 30 7.75 -20.68 1.81
C ARG A 30 9.08 -21.05 1.13
N GLU A 31 9.05 -21.26 -0.18
CA GLU A 31 10.27 -21.47 -0.98
C GLU A 31 11.26 -20.31 -0.85
N GLU A 32 10.74 -19.08 -0.73
CA GLU A 32 11.52 -17.86 -0.51
C GLU A 32 11.74 -17.55 1.00
N ARG A 33 11.53 -18.54 1.87
CA ARG A 33 11.70 -18.42 3.33
C ARG A 33 10.79 -17.36 3.98
N LEU A 34 9.70 -17.02 3.33
CA LEU A 34 8.65 -16.20 3.89
C LEU A 34 7.63 -17.10 4.58
N GLU A 35 7.25 -16.77 5.81
CA GLU A 35 6.28 -17.57 6.58
C GLU A 35 4.91 -16.88 6.57
N PRO A 36 3.98 -17.28 5.71
CA PRO A 36 2.64 -16.75 5.69
C PRO A 36 1.86 -17.26 6.92
N GLN A 37 1.24 -16.33 7.63
CA GLN A 37 0.34 -16.62 8.75
C GLN A 37 -1.09 -16.29 8.33
N GLU A 38 -2.00 -17.22 8.53
CA GLU A 38 -3.42 -16.97 8.28
C GLU A 38 -3.99 -16.04 9.35
N ILE A 39 -4.67 -14.96 8.90
CA ILE A 39 -5.27 -13.97 9.78
C ILE A 39 -6.79 -14.03 9.62
N THR A 40 -7.42 -14.86 10.45
CA THR A 40 -8.85 -15.18 10.34
C THR A 40 -9.79 -14.08 10.82
N HIS A 41 -9.29 -13.11 11.60
CA HIS A 41 -10.14 -12.11 12.29
C HIS A 41 -10.21 -10.75 11.59
N LEU A 42 -9.42 -10.52 10.54
CA LEU A 42 -9.36 -9.20 9.89
C LEU A 42 -10.48 -8.98 8.86
N ARG A 43 -10.91 -10.03 8.15
CA ARG A 43 -12.03 -9.96 7.20
C ARG A 43 -12.80 -11.27 7.21
N LYS A 44 -14.12 -11.19 7.46
CA LYS A 44 -15.00 -12.36 7.41
C LYS A 44 -15.32 -12.82 5.98
N ASP A 45 -15.03 -11.98 5.00
CA ASP A 45 -15.38 -12.13 3.58
C ASP A 45 -14.18 -12.45 2.68
N ALA A 46 -13.04 -12.79 3.27
CA ALA A 46 -11.83 -13.13 2.52
C ALA A 46 -10.92 -14.06 3.31
N SER A 47 -10.22 -14.96 2.61
CA SER A 47 -9.03 -15.62 3.17
C SER A 47 -7.88 -14.61 3.18
N TYR A 48 -7.25 -14.45 4.32
CA TYR A 48 -6.29 -13.39 4.56
C TYR A 48 -5.01 -13.98 5.16
N TYR A 49 -3.88 -13.66 4.55
CA TYR A 49 -2.56 -14.10 5.00
C TYR A 49 -1.69 -12.89 5.23
N GLY A 50 -1.13 -12.78 6.44
CA GLY A 50 -0.07 -11.83 6.75
C GLY A 50 1.28 -12.49 6.52
N VAL A 51 2.18 -11.80 5.85
CA VAL A 51 3.55 -12.24 5.66
C VAL A 51 4.46 -11.22 6.31
N VAL A 52 5.21 -11.67 7.31
CA VAL A 52 6.19 -10.82 7.98
C VAL A 52 7.54 -11.08 7.31
N ILE A 53 8.10 -10.07 6.68
CA ILE A 53 9.48 -10.10 6.22
C ILE A 53 10.35 -9.75 7.43
N SER A 54 10.97 -10.74 8.05
CA SER A 54 12.04 -10.49 9.00
C SER A 54 13.32 -10.24 8.21
N SER A 55 13.78 -9.00 8.15
CA SER A 55 15.17 -8.76 7.76
C SER A 55 16.07 -9.38 8.84
N GLU A 56 16.74 -10.48 8.53
CA GLU A 56 17.76 -11.09 9.40
C GLU A 56 19.02 -10.20 9.54
N THR A 57 18.99 -8.99 9.02
CA THR A 57 20.08 -8.04 9.12
C THR A 57 20.10 -7.38 10.48
N GLU A 58 21.08 -7.82 11.25
CA GLU A 58 21.60 -7.24 12.46
C GLU A 58 20.86 -7.57 13.76
N LYS A 59 21.51 -8.43 14.54
CA LYS A 59 21.40 -8.52 16.00
C LYS A 59 21.83 -7.19 16.63
N THR A 60 21.06 -6.14 16.41
CA THR A 60 21.22 -4.91 17.17
C THR A 60 20.55 -5.09 18.52
N GLU A 61 21.28 -4.72 19.57
CA GLU A 61 20.90 -4.85 21.00
C GLU A 61 19.64 -4.04 21.39
N GLN A 62 18.86 -3.52 20.43
CA GLN A 62 17.61 -2.79 20.68
C GLN A 62 16.44 -3.52 20.02
N PRO A 63 15.73 -4.44 20.74
CA PRO A 63 14.61 -5.20 20.17
C PRO A 63 13.40 -4.35 19.77
N GLU A 64 13.32 -3.09 20.23
CA GLU A 64 12.18 -2.20 19.95
C GLU A 64 12.20 -1.56 18.57
N ARG A 65 13.31 -1.64 17.82
CA ARG A 65 13.46 -1.03 16.49
C ARG A 65 13.43 -1.99 15.31
N GLN A 66 13.21 -3.28 15.52
CA GLN A 66 12.95 -4.20 14.43
C GLN A 66 11.59 -3.82 13.78
N ARG A 67 11.65 -2.97 12.76
CA ARG A 67 10.50 -2.74 11.88
C ARG A 67 10.18 -4.08 11.21
N ARG A 68 9.20 -4.77 11.75
CA ARG A 68 8.59 -5.90 11.08
C ARG A 68 7.84 -5.35 9.88
N GLU A 69 8.45 -5.41 8.72
CA GLU A 69 7.77 -5.13 7.48
C GLU A 69 6.81 -6.28 7.25
N ALA A 70 5.54 -5.95 7.13
CA ALA A 70 4.50 -6.93 6.93
C ALA A 70 3.70 -6.52 5.71
N PHE A 71 3.65 -7.38 4.71
CA PHE A 71 2.67 -7.25 3.65
C PHE A 71 1.55 -8.29 3.82
N HIS A 72 0.44 -8.03 3.19
CA HIS A 72 -0.75 -8.85 3.28
C HIS A 72 -1.12 -9.40 1.92
N VAL A 73 -1.41 -10.69 1.86
CA VAL A 73 -1.98 -11.34 0.69
C VAL A 73 -3.40 -11.73 1.03
N PHE A 74 -4.37 -11.21 0.32
CA PHE A 74 -5.76 -11.57 0.57
C PHE A 74 -6.48 -12.02 -0.70
N PHE A 75 -7.40 -12.96 -0.52
CA PHE A 75 -8.20 -13.59 -1.56
C PHE A 75 -9.65 -13.21 -1.32
N PRO A 76 -10.21 -12.20 -2.04
CA PRO A 76 -11.56 -11.75 -1.83
C PRO A 76 -12.57 -12.85 -2.21
N ILE A 77 -13.53 -13.15 -1.35
CA ILE A 77 -14.58 -14.16 -1.64
C ILE A 77 -15.49 -13.71 -2.80
N HIS A 78 -15.60 -12.41 -3.00
CA HIS A 78 -16.43 -11.85 -4.09
C HIS A 78 -15.70 -11.76 -5.43
N ARG A 79 -14.38 -11.98 -5.45
CA ARG A 79 -13.53 -12.03 -6.64
C ARG A 79 -12.73 -13.32 -6.61
N LEU A 80 -13.36 -14.39 -7.06
CA LEU A 80 -12.78 -15.74 -7.02
C LEU A 80 -11.71 -15.98 -8.10
N ASP A 81 -11.35 -14.93 -8.82
CA ASP A 81 -10.42 -14.95 -9.97
C ASP A 81 -9.13 -14.14 -9.70
N SER A 82 -9.00 -13.55 -8.52
CA SER A 82 -7.87 -12.66 -8.21
C SER A 82 -7.46 -12.72 -6.75
N LEU A 83 -6.22 -12.29 -6.50
CA LEU A 83 -5.69 -11.97 -5.17
C LEU A 83 -5.22 -10.52 -5.15
N SER A 84 -5.08 -9.97 -3.95
CA SER A 84 -4.48 -8.66 -3.74
C SER A 84 -3.30 -8.76 -2.78
N ILE A 85 -2.24 -8.02 -3.09
CA ILE A 85 -1.10 -7.83 -2.22
C ILE A 85 -1.18 -6.39 -1.71
N SER A 86 -1.15 -6.19 -0.40
CA SER A 86 -1.22 -4.86 0.19
C SER A 86 -0.24 -4.69 1.34
N GLU A 87 0.14 -3.45 1.56
CA GLU A 87 0.87 -2.98 2.73
C GLU A 87 0.27 -1.66 3.20
N ILE A 88 0.33 -1.41 4.51
CA ILE A 88 -0.30 -0.23 5.12
C ILE A 88 0.78 0.59 5.81
N ILE A 89 0.84 1.87 5.46
CA ILE A 89 1.59 2.87 6.23
C ILE A 89 0.64 3.53 7.23
N ILE A 90 0.99 3.46 8.49
CA ILE A 90 0.35 4.26 9.54
C ILE A 90 1.24 5.49 9.76
N LEU A 91 0.72 6.68 9.55
CA LEU A 91 1.46 7.90 9.81
C LEU A 91 1.63 8.09 11.31
N ASP A 92 2.84 8.45 11.73
CA ASP A 92 3.09 8.83 13.11
C ASP A 92 2.34 10.12 13.49
N LEU A 93 2.17 10.36 14.78
CA LEU A 93 1.43 11.51 15.28
C LEU A 93 2.02 12.85 14.82
N GLN A 94 3.32 12.92 14.60
CA GLN A 94 3.98 14.14 14.16
C GLN A 94 3.68 14.41 12.69
N SER A 95 3.75 13.41 11.83
CA SER A 95 3.36 13.50 10.42
C SER A 95 1.88 13.86 10.27
N GLN A 96 1.00 13.27 11.08
CA GLN A 96 -0.43 13.60 11.10
C GLN A 96 -0.66 15.07 11.51
N LYS A 97 0.00 15.53 12.58
CA LYS A 97 -0.06 16.93 13.05
C LYS A 97 0.49 17.88 12.00
N SER A 98 1.61 17.55 11.36
CA SER A 98 2.18 18.38 10.29
C SER A 98 1.21 18.51 9.13
N TYR A 99 0.59 17.42 8.70
CA TYR A 99 -0.42 17.43 7.63
C TYR A 99 -1.65 18.28 8.01
N THR A 100 -2.17 18.13 9.23
CA THR A 100 -3.33 18.89 9.72
C THR A 100 -2.97 20.38 9.88
N SER A 101 -1.76 20.70 10.37
CA SER A 101 -1.31 22.08 10.56
C SER A 101 -1.14 22.84 9.24
N LEU A 102 -0.96 22.14 8.12
CA LEU A 102 -0.97 22.77 6.80
C LEU A 102 -2.28 23.49 6.55
N ALA A 103 -3.42 22.92 6.91
CA ALA A 103 -4.73 23.52 6.67
C ALA A 103 -4.94 24.85 7.42
N ALA A 104 -4.25 25.05 8.54
CA ALA A 104 -4.34 26.28 9.35
C ALA A 104 -3.55 27.47 8.77
N LYS A 105 -2.72 27.24 7.74
CA LYS A 105 -1.92 28.30 7.10
C LYS A 105 -2.70 29.03 6.00
N PRO A 106 -2.34 30.28 5.66
CA PRO A 106 -2.81 30.89 4.42
C PRO A 106 -2.50 29.93 3.24
N ASN A 107 -3.49 29.63 2.42
CA ASN A 107 -3.40 28.61 1.35
C ASN A 107 -3.17 27.15 1.82
N GLY A 108 -3.37 26.83 3.10
CA GLY A 108 -3.05 25.53 3.67
C GLY A 108 -3.82 24.37 3.06
N ILE A 109 -5.08 24.58 2.67
CA ILE A 109 -5.89 23.57 1.93
C ILE A 109 -5.25 23.28 0.57
N LEU A 110 -4.71 24.27 -0.11
CA LEU A 110 -4.01 24.09 -1.38
C LEU A 110 -2.73 23.27 -1.20
N GLU A 111 -1.97 23.53 -0.15
CA GLU A 111 -0.75 22.78 0.18
C GLU A 111 -1.04 21.33 0.56
N GLN A 112 -2.09 21.07 1.34
CA GLN A 112 -2.56 19.70 1.62
C GLN A 112 -2.95 18.95 0.34
N ASN A 113 -3.71 19.61 -0.53
CA ASN A 113 -4.12 19.03 -1.81
C ASN A 113 -2.91 18.74 -2.69
N ARG A 114 -1.95 19.69 -2.78
CA ARG A 114 -0.71 19.51 -3.54
C ARG A 114 0.08 18.28 -3.05
N PHE A 115 0.32 18.18 -1.74
CA PHE A 115 0.97 17.00 -1.16
C PHE A 115 0.24 15.70 -1.52
N TYR A 116 -1.09 15.69 -1.37
CA TYR A 116 -1.90 14.52 -1.68
C TYR A 116 -1.83 14.13 -3.16
N PHE A 117 -1.88 15.12 -4.06
CA PHE A 117 -1.75 14.88 -5.49
C PHE A 117 -0.36 14.40 -5.88
N ASP A 118 0.70 14.96 -5.28
CA ASP A 118 2.07 14.52 -5.51
C ASP A 118 2.30 13.08 -5.04
N LEU A 119 1.73 12.71 -3.88
CA LEU A 119 1.74 11.33 -3.41
C LEU A 119 0.97 10.42 -4.37
N LYS A 120 -0.24 10.83 -4.75
CA LYS A 120 -1.08 10.09 -5.70
C LYS A 120 -0.37 9.87 -7.04
N LEU A 121 0.23 10.91 -7.59
CA LEU A 121 0.94 10.82 -8.86
C LEU A 121 2.12 9.84 -8.78
N ALA A 122 2.91 9.92 -7.71
CA ALA A 122 4.03 9.01 -7.49
C ALA A 122 3.58 7.54 -7.41
N LEU A 123 2.48 7.26 -6.71
CA LEU A 123 1.94 5.90 -6.60
C LEU A 123 1.33 5.39 -7.91
N LEU A 124 0.67 6.26 -8.68
CA LEU A 124 0.16 5.90 -10.01
C LEU A 124 1.29 5.54 -10.98
N GLN A 125 2.43 6.22 -10.91
CA GLN A 125 3.61 5.90 -11.71
C GLN A 125 4.18 4.52 -11.39
N MET A 126 3.98 4.02 -10.17
CA MET A 126 4.34 2.66 -9.76
C MET A 126 3.32 1.59 -10.18
N ASN A 127 2.24 1.98 -10.85
CA ASN A 127 1.16 1.07 -11.26
C ASN A 127 0.58 0.25 -10.08
N VAL A 128 0.31 0.94 -8.98
CA VAL A 128 -0.38 0.41 -7.81
C VAL A 128 -1.67 1.18 -7.54
N PHE A 129 -2.59 0.54 -6.84
CA PHE A 129 -3.76 1.19 -6.27
C PHE A 129 -3.46 1.61 -4.84
N PHE A 130 -4.17 2.61 -4.35
CA PHE A 130 -4.08 2.98 -2.95
C PHE A 130 -5.42 3.50 -2.41
N THR A 131 -5.59 3.34 -1.11
CA THR A 131 -6.69 3.92 -0.35
C THR A 131 -6.14 4.69 0.84
N THR A 132 -6.84 5.72 1.26
CA THR A 132 -6.50 6.49 2.47
C THR A 132 -7.59 6.31 3.50
N LYS A 133 -7.20 6.09 4.75
CA LYS A 133 -8.16 6.05 5.85
C LYS A 133 -8.47 7.48 6.26
N LYS A 134 -9.76 7.83 6.24
CA LYS A 134 -10.36 9.15 6.41
C LYS A 134 -10.19 10.10 5.20
N ASN A 135 -10.77 11.29 5.28
CA ASN A 135 -10.80 12.25 4.20
C ASN A 135 -9.44 12.95 4.00
N ILE A 136 -9.32 13.75 2.94
CA ILE A 136 -8.08 14.45 2.55
C ILE A 136 -7.50 15.30 3.69
N GLN A 137 -8.35 15.80 4.63
CA GLN A 137 -7.93 16.68 5.71
C GLN A 137 -7.31 15.94 6.92
N GLU A 138 -7.49 14.62 7.02
CA GLU A 138 -6.98 13.81 8.12
C GLU A 138 -6.32 12.53 7.60
N LEU A 139 -5.13 12.65 7.07
CA LEU A 139 -4.37 11.50 6.59
C LEU A 139 -3.79 10.71 7.76
N GLN A 140 -4.37 9.57 8.09
CA GLN A 140 -3.90 8.68 9.17
C GLN A 140 -3.11 7.49 8.65
N SER A 141 -3.56 6.91 7.55
CA SER A 141 -2.89 5.78 6.94
C SER A 141 -3.10 5.77 5.43
N VAL A 142 -2.15 5.16 4.74
CA VAL A 142 -2.21 4.88 3.31
C VAL A 142 -2.06 3.38 3.15
N GLU A 143 -3.04 2.72 2.58
CA GLU A 143 -2.96 1.34 2.15
C GLU A 143 -2.63 1.33 0.65
N ILE A 144 -1.55 0.67 0.29
CA ILE A 144 -1.10 0.51 -1.09
C ILE A 144 -1.30 -0.95 -1.47
N TYR A 145 -1.89 -1.22 -2.64
CA TYR A 145 -2.17 -2.58 -3.06
C TYR A 145 -2.06 -2.79 -4.56
N LYS A 146 -1.80 -4.03 -4.94
CA LYS A 146 -1.79 -4.51 -6.33
C LYS A 146 -2.67 -5.74 -6.44
N VAL A 147 -3.44 -5.82 -7.54
CA VAL A 147 -4.33 -6.95 -7.83
C VAL A 147 -3.68 -7.83 -8.88
N LEU A 148 -3.68 -9.14 -8.65
CA LEU A 148 -3.22 -10.15 -9.59
C LEU A 148 -4.37 -11.10 -9.92
N PHE A 149 -4.60 -11.32 -11.21
CA PHE A 149 -5.59 -12.28 -11.69
C PHE A 149 -4.96 -13.68 -11.79
N PHE A 150 -5.74 -14.70 -11.47
CA PHE A 150 -5.25 -16.08 -11.43
C PHE A 150 -4.77 -16.61 -12.79
N ASP A 151 -5.35 -16.12 -13.89
CA ASP A 151 -4.98 -16.59 -15.24
C ASP A 151 -3.56 -16.16 -15.65
N GLY A 152 -3.04 -15.06 -15.08
CA GLY A 152 -1.66 -14.59 -15.29
C GLY A 152 -0.74 -14.81 -14.08
N LEU A 153 -1.20 -15.56 -13.07
CA LEU A 153 -0.46 -15.71 -11.84
C LEU A 153 0.66 -16.72 -11.97
N THR A 154 1.88 -16.23 -11.88
CA THR A 154 3.11 -17.00 -11.80
C THR A 154 3.86 -16.65 -10.52
N LYS A 155 4.88 -17.45 -10.16
CA LYS A 155 5.77 -17.11 -9.04
C LYS A 155 6.41 -15.75 -9.26
N ASP A 156 6.93 -15.49 -10.45
CA ASP A 156 7.58 -14.22 -10.80
C ASP A 156 6.61 -13.04 -10.69
N SER A 157 5.39 -13.16 -11.25
CA SER A 157 4.40 -12.09 -11.17
C SER A 157 3.94 -11.78 -9.73
N LEU A 158 3.93 -12.80 -8.84
CA LEU A 158 3.66 -12.63 -7.42
C LEU A 158 4.76 -11.79 -6.75
N PHE A 159 6.05 -12.17 -6.95
CA PHE A 159 7.16 -11.47 -6.32
C PHE A 159 7.40 -10.09 -6.93
N ASP A 160 7.17 -9.90 -8.22
CA ASP A 160 7.16 -8.57 -8.85
C ASP A 160 6.09 -7.66 -8.23
N ALA A 161 4.92 -8.19 -7.92
CA ALA A 161 3.87 -7.43 -7.28
C ALA A 161 4.21 -7.08 -5.82
N ILE A 162 4.80 -8.01 -5.07
CA ILE A 162 5.30 -7.77 -3.71
C ILE A 162 6.34 -6.66 -3.73
N ASN A 163 7.35 -6.77 -4.59
CA ASN A 163 8.39 -5.75 -4.72
C ASN A 163 7.83 -4.40 -5.16
N THR A 164 6.86 -4.39 -6.07
CA THR A 164 6.21 -3.15 -6.52
C THR A 164 5.47 -2.46 -5.36
N VAL A 165 4.70 -3.21 -4.56
CA VAL A 165 4.00 -2.66 -3.38
C VAL A 165 5.02 -2.16 -2.36
N HIS A 166 6.06 -2.95 -2.05
CA HIS A 166 7.11 -2.56 -1.12
C HIS A 166 7.82 -1.27 -1.55
N ASN A 167 8.27 -1.16 -2.79
CA ASN A 167 8.91 0.06 -3.30
C ASN A 167 7.97 1.27 -3.26
N SER A 168 6.67 1.05 -3.50
CA SER A 168 5.65 2.11 -3.41
C SER A 168 5.45 2.59 -1.99
N ILE A 169 5.56 1.69 -1.01
CA ILE A 169 5.55 2.01 0.42
C ILE A 169 6.75 2.88 0.79
N GLU A 170 7.94 2.55 0.31
CA GLU A 170 9.14 3.37 0.56
C GLU A 170 9.00 4.78 -0.02
N ILE A 171 8.47 4.92 -1.22
CA ILE A 171 8.16 6.23 -1.82
C ILE A 171 7.19 7.01 -0.93
N ALA A 172 6.13 6.37 -0.46
CA ALA A 172 5.16 7.02 0.40
C ALA A 172 5.75 7.39 1.78
N ARG A 173 6.64 6.56 2.36
CA ARG A 173 7.39 6.87 3.59
C ARG A 173 8.29 8.08 3.41
N ILE A 174 9.04 8.15 2.31
CA ILE A 174 9.88 9.31 1.99
C ILE A 174 9.03 10.58 1.89
N LYS A 175 7.93 10.54 1.15
CA LYS A 175 7.03 11.69 0.98
C LYS A 175 6.44 12.18 2.31
N THR A 176 5.97 11.24 3.15
CA THR A 176 5.42 11.57 4.47
C THR A 176 6.50 12.05 5.46
N GLY A 177 7.72 11.52 5.36
CA GLY A 177 8.88 11.99 6.11
C GLY A 177 9.26 13.43 5.76
N LEU A 178 9.31 13.78 4.47
CA LEU A 178 9.55 15.14 4.01
C LEU A 178 8.51 16.14 4.52
N LEU A 179 7.26 15.71 4.64
CA LEU A 179 6.20 16.50 5.25
C LEU A 179 6.47 16.77 6.74
N ARG A 180 6.86 15.72 7.48
CA ARG A 180 7.20 15.81 8.90
C ARG A 180 8.34 16.80 9.14
N ASP A 181 9.37 16.72 8.31
CA ASP A 181 10.60 17.50 8.46
C ASP A 181 10.46 18.95 7.91
N GLY A 182 9.26 19.31 7.41
CA GLY A 182 8.97 20.66 6.92
C GLY A 182 9.63 21.02 5.58
N VAL A 183 10.32 20.08 4.95
CA VAL A 183 11.09 20.32 3.71
C VAL A 183 10.18 20.72 2.54
N LEU A 184 8.96 20.21 2.50
CA LEU A 184 7.97 20.58 1.48
C LEU A 184 7.45 22.02 1.66
N LEU A 185 7.59 22.60 2.86
CA LEU A 185 7.08 23.93 3.19
C LEU A 185 8.06 25.04 2.82
N SER A 186 9.37 24.73 2.70
CA SER A 186 10.40 25.72 2.41
C SER A 186 10.52 26.05 0.91
N LYS A 187 10.09 25.18 0.02
CA LYS A 187 10.17 25.40 -1.44
C LYS A 187 9.08 26.30 -2.00
N SER A 188 7.97 26.48 -1.29
CA SER A 188 6.87 27.34 -1.73
C SER A 188 7.02 28.81 -1.35
N SER A 189 8.05 29.17 -0.58
CA SER A 189 8.27 30.53 -0.05
C SER A 189 9.40 31.30 -0.74
N GLN A 190 10.00 30.78 -1.81
CA GLN A 190 10.84 31.63 -2.65
C GLN A 190 9.94 32.34 -3.70
N PRO A 191 9.70 33.66 -3.57
CA PRO A 191 9.18 34.42 -4.67
C PRO A 191 10.18 34.30 -5.82
N GLU A 192 9.70 34.01 -7.02
CA GLU A 192 10.49 34.22 -8.23
C GLU A 192 10.98 35.68 -8.20
N GLU A 193 12.24 35.89 -7.85
CA GLU A 193 12.88 37.17 -8.08
C GLU A 193 12.83 37.43 -9.57
N ASP A 194 11.96 38.36 -9.92
CA ASP A 194 11.81 38.96 -11.24
C ASP A 194 13.19 39.49 -11.68
N ASN A 195 13.95 38.66 -12.39
CA ASN A 195 15.14 39.08 -13.14
C ASN A 195 14.75 39.90 -14.37
N ASN A 196 14.00 40.95 -14.13
CA ASN A 196 13.68 41.93 -15.15
C ASN A 196 14.34 43.29 -14.83
N LYS A 197 15.67 43.27 -14.69
CA LYS A 197 16.51 44.48 -14.74
C LYS A 197 17.63 44.19 -15.72
N ASP A 198 17.48 44.75 -16.86
CA ASP A 198 18.47 45.38 -17.73
C ASP A 198 18.09 45.22 -19.21
N LEU A 199 17.19 46.08 -19.61
CA LEU A 199 17.12 46.55 -20.99
C LEU A 199 16.93 48.07 -20.95
N LYS A 200 18.03 48.75 -20.87
CA LYS A 200 18.19 50.14 -21.33
C LYS A 200 19.43 50.25 -22.18
#